data_a8d2d40177e30d0e8bf70316caa5177d
#
_entry.id   a8d2d40177e30d0e8bf70316caa5177d
#
_cell.length_a   1.000
_cell.length_b   1.000
_cell.length_c   1.000
_cell.angle_alpha   90.00
_cell.angle_beta   90.00
_cell.angle_gamma   90.00
#
_symmetry.space_group_name_H-M   'P 1'
#
loop_
_entity.id
_entity.type
_entity.pdbx_description
1 polymer ?
#
loop_
_entity_poly.entity_id
_entity_poly.type
_entity_poly.pdbx_seq_one_letter_code
_entity_poly.pdbx_strand_id
1 'polypeptide(L)'
;VHNYYQIPGGEDTVVANEKKMLEKHGHKVILYSRNNAELKQMSKLQKVFLPITTVFNPRTYRDIKKLIRDEKIEIVHVHNTLNLVSPAVYYAARRMKVPVIQTIHNFRLLCPGATFYRDGHICEDCVEYGLKCAVKHCCYRGSKIQTLACVLSTAFHRMTGIYGKINYICLT
;
A
#
# COMPACT_ATOMS: atom_id res chain seq x y z
N VAL A 1 -8.19 -4.93 -2.92
CA VAL A 1 -7.40 -3.77 -3.41
C VAL A 1 -5.96 -4.16 -3.54
N HIS A 2 -5.35 -3.90 -4.70
CA HIS A 2 -3.96 -4.27 -4.93
C HIS A 2 -3.25 -3.30 -5.88
N ASN A 3 -1.97 -3.01 -5.60
CA ASN A 3 -1.09 -2.26 -6.49
C ASN A 3 0.00 -3.18 -7.01
N TYR A 4 -0.16 -3.64 -8.24
CA TYR A 4 0.81 -4.53 -8.88
C TYR A 4 2.19 -3.90 -9.03
N TYR A 5 3.24 -4.68 -8.80
CA TYR A 5 4.59 -4.28 -9.12
C TYR A 5 4.86 -4.29 -10.63
N GLN A 6 5.99 -3.72 -11.06
CA GLN A 6 6.42 -3.79 -12.47
C GLN A 6 6.87 -5.20 -12.87
N ILE A 7 7.37 -5.95 -11.90
CA ILE A 7 7.76 -7.37 -12.05
C ILE A 7 6.84 -8.13 -11.11
N PRO A 8 6.05 -9.09 -11.64
CA PRO A 8 5.16 -9.90 -10.82
C PRO A 8 5.91 -10.61 -9.69
N GLY A 9 5.29 -10.67 -8.53
CA GLY A 9 5.85 -11.30 -7.33
C GLY A 9 4.87 -12.26 -6.65
N GLY A 10 5.31 -12.85 -5.55
CA GLY A 10 4.50 -13.81 -4.79
C GLY A 10 3.18 -13.23 -4.31
N GLU A 11 3.16 -11.95 -3.93
CA GLU A 11 1.93 -11.29 -3.47
C GLU A 11 0.86 -11.18 -4.57
N ASP A 12 1.25 -11.06 -5.85
CA ASP A 12 0.32 -11.04 -6.98
C ASP A 12 -0.38 -12.40 -7.13
N THR A 13 0.36 -13.49 -6.91
CA THR A 13 -0.17 -14.85 -6.90
C THR A 13 -1.15 -15.07 -5.73
N VAL A 14 -0.82 -14.57 -4.54
CA VAL A 14 -1.71 -14.64 -3.39
C VAL A 14 -3.04 -13.92 -3.68
N VAL A 15 -3.00 -12.69 -4.20
CA VAL A 15 -4.20 -11.94 -4.59
C VAL A 15 -5.07 -12.72 -5.58
N ALA A 16 -4.47 -13.32 -6.61
CA ALA A 16 -5.18 -14.10 -7.61
C ALA A 16 -5.83 -15.35 -7.00
N ASN A 17 -5.12 -16.04 -6.12
CA ASN A 17 -5.61 -17.27 -5.46
C ASN A 17 -6.71 -16.96 -4.45
N GLU A 18 -6.54 -15.92 -3.62
CA GLU A 18 -7.59 -15.50 -2.67
C GLU A 18 -8.86 -15.06 -3.40
N LYS A 19 -8.74 -14.29 -4.49
CA LYS A 19 -9.88 -13.91 -5.31
C LYS A 19 -10.63 -15.16 -5.78
N LYS A 20 -9.94 -16.13 -6.39
CA LYS A 20 -10.55 -17.39 -6.87
C LYS A 20 -11.18 -18.18 -5.74
N MET A 21 -10.52 -18.27 -4.58
CA MET A 21 -11.04 -18.96 -3.40
C MET A 21 -12.34 -18.33 -2.92
N LEU A 22 -12.38 -17.02 -2.74
CA LEU A 22 -13.56 -16.29 -2.29
C LEU A 22 -14.74 -16.46 -3.29
N GLU A 23 -14.47 -16.33 -4.60
CA GLU A 23 -15.48 -16.52 -5.64
C GLU A 23 -16.02 -17.95 -5.64
N LYS A 24 -15.15 -18.96 -5.45
CA LYS A 24 -15.56 -20.39 -5.33
C LYS A 24 -16.48 -20.62 -4.13
N HIS A 25 -16.35 -19.82 -3.07
CA HIS A 25 -17.21 -19.91 -1.89
C HIS A 25 -18.44 -18.98 -1.94
N GLY A 26 -18.77 -18.45 -3.13
CA GLY A 26 -19.99 -17.70 -3.36
C GLY A 26 -19.90 -16.19 -3.05
N HIS A 27 -18.71 -15.67 -2.76
CA HIS A 27 -18.52 -14.25 -2.55
C HIS A 27 -18.38 -13.49 -3.87
N LYS A 28 -19.02 -12.33 -4.00
CA LYS A 28 -18.78 -11.41 -5.11
C LYS A 28 -17.51 -10.62 -4.84
N VAL A 29 -16.47 -10.80 -5.67
CA VAL A 29 -15.19 -10.12 -5.52
C VAL A 29 -14.99 -9.08 -6.61
N ILE A 30 -14.78 -7.82 -6.22
CA ILE A 30 -14.45 -6.71 -7.12
C ILE A 30 -13.00 -6.30 -6.89
N LEU A 31 -12.16 -6.49 -7.89
CA LEU A 31 -10.75 -6.13 -7.81
C LEU A 31 -10.53 -4.68 -8.23
N TYR A 32 -10.21 -3.80 -7.26
CA TYR A 32 -9.64 -2.48 -7.54
C TYR A 32 -8.13 -2.59 -7.58
N SER A 33 -7.52 -2.32 -8.73
CA SER A 33 -6.07 -2.43 -8.88
C SER A 33 -5.47 -1.30 -9.70
N ARG A 34 -4.18 -1.05 -9.45
CA ARG A 34 -3.29 -0.22 -10.26
C ARG A 34 -2.02 -1.01 -10.54
N ASN A 35 -1.28 -0.61 -11.56
CA ASN A 35 -0.01 -1.25 -11.90
C ASN A 35 1.11 -0.22 -11.95
N ASN A 36 2.22 -0.49 -11.27
CA ASN A 36 3.38 0.39 -11.27
C ASN A 36 4.06 0.52 -12.66
N ALA A 37 3.69 -0.30 -13.66
CA ALA A 37 4.07 -0.06 -15.05
C ALA A 37 3.50 1.26 -15.60
N GLU A 38 2.37 1.74 -15.08
CA GLU A 38 1.78 3.03 -15.42
C GLU A 38 2.74 4.21 -15.15
N LEU A 39 3.68 4.06 -14.20
CA LEU A 39 4.69 5.08 -13.89
C LEU A 39 5.58 5.42 -15.10
N LYS A 40 5.79 4.46 -16.01
CA LYS A 40 6.58 4.67 -17.23
C LYS A 40 5.89 5.64 -18.19
N GLN A 41 4.56 5.61 -18.23
CA GLN A 41 3.72 6.39 -19.15
C GLN A 41 3.31 7.75 -18.56
N MET A 42 3.63 8.02 -17.31
CA MET A 42 3.29 9.28 -16.64
C MET A 42 4.04 10.46 -17.26
N SER A 43 3.33 11.57 -17.45
CA SER A 43 3.91 12.85 -17.83
C SER A 43 4.90 13.37 -16.76
N LYS A 44 5.77 14.31 -17.16
CA LYS A 44 6.71 14.95 -16.21
C LYS A 44 5.96 15.57 -15.01
N LEU A 45 4.84 16.24 -15.25
CA LEU A 45 4.03 16.87 -14.22
C LEU A 45 3.46 15.83 -13.25
N GLN A 46 2.92 14.72 -13.75
CA GLN A 46 2.41 13.63 -12.90
C GLN A 46 3.51 13.01 -12.02
N LYS A 47 4.73 12.88 -12.56
CA LYS A 47 5.89 12.38 -11.79
C LYS A 47 6.31 13.33 -10.67
N VAL A 48 6.20 14.64 -10.87
CA VAL A 48 6.47 15.64 -9.81
C VAL A 48 5.47 15.52 -8.66
N PHE A 49 4.20 15.25 -8.95
CA PHE A 49 3.16 15.07 -7.93
C PHE A 49 3.11 13.65 -7.33
N LEU A 50 3.85 12.69 -7.88
CA LEU A 50 3.83 11.31 -7.41
C LEU A 50 4.16 11.14 -5.92
N PRO A 51 5.15 11.84 -5.32
CA PRO A 51 5.40 11.74 -3.89
C PRO A 51 4.18 12.11 -3.05
N ILE A 52 3.44 13.15 -3.44
CA ILE A 52 2.22 13.60 -2.75
C ILE A 52 1.11 12.57 -2.90
N THR A 53 0.88 12.08 -4.12
CA THR A 53 -0.16 11.07 -4.37
C THR A 53 0.20 9.69 -3.81
N THR A 54 1.47 9.41 -3.56
CA THR A 54 1.89 8.21 -2.81
C THR A 54 1.48 8.30 -1.34
N VAL A 55 1.53 9.49 -0.74
CA VAL A 55 1.02 9.71 0.61
C VAL A 55 -0.51 9.61 0.62
N PHE A 56 -1.19 10.39 -0.21
CA PHE A 56 -2.65 10.37 -0.28
C PHE A 56 -3.11 10.60 -1.72
N ASN A 57 -3.74 9.59 -2.33
CA ASN A 57 -4.29 9.68 -3.68
C ASN A 57 -5.79 10.01 -3.65
N PRO A 58 -6.19 11.26 -4.01
CA PRO A 58 -7.59 11.65 -4.00
C PRO A 58 -8.46 10.86 -4.98
N ARG A 59 -7.87 10.38 -6.09
CA ARG A 59 -8.58 9.53 -7.05
C ARG A 59 -8.95 8.20 -6.39
N THR A 60 -7.98 7.50 -5.80
CA THR A 60 -8.26 6.26 -5.06
C THR A 60 -9.32 6.45 -3.99
N TYR A 61 -9.24 7.55 -3.22
CA TYR A 61 -10.25 7.85 -2.20
C TYR A 61 -11.67 7.94 -2.79
N ARG A 62 -11.82 8.65 -3.93
CA ARG A 62 -13.12 8.80 -4.61
C ARG A 62 -13.60 7.50 -5.23
N ASP A 63 -12.72 6.79 -5.93
CA ASP A 63 -13.03 5.54 -6.62
C ASP A 63 -13.49 4.46 -5.62
N ILE A 64 -12.78 4.28 -4.52
CA ILE A 64 -13.13 3.32 -3.47
C ILE A 64 -14.46 3.68 -2.82
N LYS A 65 -14.71 4.96 -2.51
CA LYS A 65 -16.02 5.38 -1.98
C LYS A 65 -17.16 5.09 -2.95
N LYS A 66 -16.92 5.34 -4.24
CA LYS A 66 -17.90 5.04 -5.29
C LYS A 66 -18.18 3.55 -5.36
N LEU A 67 -17.14 2.72 -5.43
CA LEU A 67 -17.28 1.25 -5.46
C LEU A 67 -18.04 0.73 -4.24
N ILE A 68 -17.69 1.19 -3.04
CA ILE A 68 -18.36 0.76 -1.80
C ILE A 68 -19.86 1.04 -1.89
N ARG A 69 -20.24 2.22 -2.35
CA ARG A 69 -21.65 2.63 -2.44
C ARG A 69 -22.40 1.86 -3.53
N ASP A 70 -21.82 1.86 -4.75
CA ASP A 70 -22.51 1.39 -5.95
C ASP A 70 -22.62 -0.14 -5.97
N GLU A 71 -21.61 -0.83 -5.44
CA GLU A 71 -21.54 -2.30 -5.39
C GLU A 71 -21.89 -2.88 -4.02
N LYS A 72 -22.28 -2.04 -3.04
CA LYS A 72 -22.65 -2.44 -1.67
C LYS A 72 -21.57 -3.30 -1.01
N ILE A 73 -20.30 -2.86 -1.10
CA ILE A 73 -19.15 -3.58 -0.56
C ILE A 73 -19.27 -3.68 0.96
N GLU A 74 -19.14 -4.88 1.50
CA GLU A 74 -19.20 -5.17 2.93
C GLU A 74 -17.83 -5.21 3.60
N ILE A 75 -16.76 -5.57 2.85
CA ILE A 75 -15.38 -5.66 3.34
C ILE A 75 -14.42 -5.12 2.28
N VAL A 76 -13.45 -4.33 2.69
CA VAL A 76 -12.33 -3.91 1.82
C VAL A 76 -11.07 -4.67 2.23
N HIS A 77 -10.67 -5.64 1.40
CA HIS A 77 -9.44 -6.39 1.58
C HIS A 77 -8.29 -5.73 0.80
N VAL A 78 -7.19 -5.40 1.49
CA VAL A 78 -6.05 -4.69 0.93
C VAL A 78 -4.80 -5.56 1.02
N HIS A 79 -4.01 -5.62 -0.05
CA HIS A 79 -2.71 -6.31 -0.10
C HIS A 79 -1.56 -5.31 -0.23
N ASN A 80 -1.58 -4.48 -1.27
CA ASN A 80 -0.54 -3.50 -1.50
C ASN A 80 -1.14 -2.15 -1.93
N THR A 81 -0.62 -1.07 -1.38
CA THR A 81 -1.06 0.29 -1.70
C THR A 81 0.01 1.14 -2.37
N LEU A 82 1.25 0.68 -2.44
CA LEU A 82 2.39 1.46 -2.92
C LEU A 82 2.63 1.22 -4.43
N ASN A 83 2.72 2.24 -5.24
CA ASN A 83 2.76 3.69 -5.05
C ASN A 83 1.44 4.37 -5.42
N LEU A 84 0.67 3.79 -6.36
CA LEU A 84 -0.41 4.48 -7.09
C LEU A 84 -1.76 4.43 -6.37
N VAL A 85 -2.00 3.38 -5.60
CA VAL A 85 -3.24 3.25 -4.81
C VAL A 85 -3.19 4.20 -3.61
N SER A 86 -2.11 4.20 -2.85
CA SER A 86 -1.91 4.90 -1.58
C SER A 86 -2.81 4.43 -0.42
N PRO A 87 -2.45 4.72 0.83
CA PRO A 87 -3.31 4.43 1.99
C PRO A 87 -4.63 5.21 2.03
N ALA A 88 -4.93 6.05 1.04
CA ALA A 88 -6.24 6.71 0.89
C ALA A 88 -7.42 5.72 0.90
N VAL A 89 -7.18 4.46 0.53
CA VAL A 89 -8.17 3.38 0.60
C VAL A 89 -8.72 3.18 2.01
N TYR A 90 -7.88 3.24 3.04
CA TYR A 90 -8.30 3.04 4.42
C TYR A 90 -9.25 4.14 4.90
N TYR A 91 -8.96 5.38 4.52
CA TYR A 91 -9.81 6.54 4.85
C TYR A 91 -11.16 6.48 4.10
N ALA A 92 -11.14 6.03 2.84
CA ALA A 92 -12.35 5.86 2.05
C ALA A 92 -13.28 4.81 2.69
N ALA A 93 -12.76 3.63 3.00
CA ALA A 93 -13.50 2.56 3.65
C ALA A 93 -14.05 2.99 5.02
N ARG A 94 -13.21 3.61 5.85
CA ARG A 94 -13.61 4.13 7.15
C ARG A 94 -14.72 5.19 7.04
N ARG A 95 -14.62 6.12 6.07
CA ARG A 95 -15.66 7.15 5.84
C ARG A 95 -17.00 6.50 5.47
N MET A 96 -16.96 5.37 4.80
CA MET A 96 -18.14 4.57 4.41
C MET A 96 -18.55 3.56 5.47
N LYS A 97 -17.87 3.49 6.62
CA LYS A 97 -18.10 2.54 7.73
C LYS A 97 -17.97 1.07 7.31
N VAL A 98 -17.10 0.79 6.35
CA VAL A 98 -16.79 -0.57 5.88
C VAL A 98 -15.50 -1.03 6.53
N PRO A 99 -15.47 -2.25 7.13
CA PRO A 99 -14.26 -2.80 7.72
C PRO A 99 -13.17 -3.04 6.68
N VAL A 100 -11.92 -2.89 7.11
CA VAL A 100 -10.74 -3.12 6.29
C VAL A 100 -9.96 -4.28 6.87
N ILE A 101 -9.52 -5.19 5.99
CA ILE A 101 -8.56 -6.24 6.27
C ILE A 101 -7.32 -5.96 5.42
N GLN A 102 -6.13 -6.03 6.02
CA GLN A 102 -4.85 -5.88 5.33
C GLN A 102 -4.06 -7.18 5.45
N THR A 103 -3.76 -7.83 4.32
CA THR A 103 -2.76 -8.90 4.30
C THR A 103 -1.36 -8.29 4.23
N ILE A 104 -0.51 -8.65 5.18
CA ILE A 104 0.88 -8.17 5.26
C ILE A 104 1.78 -9.15 4.53
N HIS A 105 2.38 -8.71 3.43
CA HIS A 105 3.33 -9.47 2.61
C HIS A 105 4.79 -9.11 2.88
N ASN A 106 5.04 -8.00 3.57
CA ASN A 106 6.38 -7.47 3.80
C ASN A 106 6.36 -6.47 4.97
N PHE A 107 7.52 -6.05 5.41
CA PHE A 107 7.69 -5.17 6.58
C PHE A 107 7.51 -3.67 6.29
N ARG A 108 6.88 -3.28 5.20
CA ARG A 108 6.81 -1.86 4.78
C ARG A 108 6.16 -0.91 5.79
N LEU A 109 5.27 -1.40 6.62
CA LEU A 109 4.68 -0.60 7.69
C LEU A 109 5.71 -0.16 8.75
N LEU A 110 6.83 -0.88 8.86
CA LEU A 110 7.90 -0.62 9.83
C LEU A 110 9.20 -0.19 9.15
N CYS A 111 9.55 -0.80 8.03
CA CYS A 111 10.76 -0.58 7.27
C CYS A 111 10.43 -0.06 5.86
N PRO A 112 10.78 1.19 5.48
CA PRO A 112 10.54 1.71 4.12
C PRO A 112 11.17 0.86 3.00
N GLY A 113 12.28 0.16 3.28
CA GLY A 113 12.88 -0.84 2.39
C GLY A 113 12.08 -2.15 2.28
N ALA A 114 11.18 -2.40 3.22
CA ALA A 114 10.28 -3.54 3.33
C ALA A 114 10.91 -4.89 3.71
N THR A 115 12.20 -4.97 3.91
CA THR A 115 12.92 -6.25 4.09
C THR A 115 13.56 -6.45 5.46
N PHE A 116 13.73 -5.39 6.26
CA PHE A 116 14.60 -5.39 7.44
C PHE A 116 16.01 -5.90 7.13
N TYR A 117 16.49 -5.65 5.90
CA TYR A 117 17.79 -6.11 5.46
C TYR A 117 18.50 -5.01 4.67
N ARG A 118 19.79 -4.78 4.97
CA ARG A 118 20.63 -3.79 4.31
C ARG A 118 22.10 -4.19 4.43
N ASP A 119 22.84 -3.98 3.39
CA ASP A 119 24.30 -4.15 3.35
C ASP A 119 24.79 -5.52 3.91
N GLY A 120 24.04 -6.59 3.62
CA GLY A 120 24.42 -7.94 4.03
C GLY A 120 23.99 -8.34 5.44
N HIS A 121 23.24 -7.51 6.19
CA HIS A 121 22.81 -7.80 7.55
C HIS A 121 21.35 -7.43 7.83
N ILE A 122 20.79 -7.98 8.90
CA ILE A 122 19.47 -7.58 9.44
C ILE A 122 19.60 -6.14 9.95
N CYS A 123 18.62 -5.29 9.59
CA CYS A 123 18.62 -3.88 9.92
C CYS A 123 17.27 -3.45 10.51
N GLU A 124 17.28 -3.04 11.76
CA GLU A 124 16.12 -2.55 12.52
C GLU A 124 16.20 -1.05 12.83
N ASP A 125 17.15 -0.32 12.24
CA ASP A 125 17.42 1.11 12.50
C ASP A 125 16.16 1.99 12.44
N CYS A 126 15.21 1.68 11.54
CA CYS A 126 13.99 2.47 11.41
C CYS A 126 13.01 2.27 12.57
N VAL A 127 13.09 1.15 13.27
CA VAL A 127 12.30 0.85 14.48
C VAL A 127 12.96 1.51 15.69
N GLU A 128 14.28 1.37 15.83
CA GLU A 128 15.03 1.86 16.98
C GLU A 128 15.26 3.38 16.94
N TYR A 129 15.74 3.90 15.80
CA TYR A 129 16.18 5.30 15.67
C TYR A 129 15.27 6.17 14.81
N GLY A 130 14.20 5.56 14.27
CA GLY A 130 13.17 6.23 13.49
C GLY A 130 13.40 6.22 11.98
N LEU A 131 12.33 6.54 11.25
CA LEU A 131 12.25 6.42 9.78
C LEU A 131 13.27 7.27 9.02
N LYS A 132 13.90 8.28 9.65
CA LYS A 132 14.98 9.10 9.06
C LYS A 132 16.17 8.25 8.58
N CYS A 133 16.42 7.11 9.24
CA CYS A 133 17.48 6.18 8.87
C CYS A 133 17.30 5.65 7.45
N ALA A 134 16.09 5.33 7.04
CA ALA A 134 15.82 4.88 5.67
C ALA A 134 16.20 5.94 4.62
N VAL A 135 15.93 7.23 4.89
CA VAL A 135 16.29 8.34 3.97
C VAL A 135 17.80 8.50 3.86
N LYS A 136 18.51 8.38 5.01
CA LYS A 136 19.98 8.44 5.05
C LYS A 136 20.60 7.37 4.15
N HIS A 137 20.06 6.17 4.17
CA HIS A 137 20.58 5.01 3.44
C HIS A 137 19.89 4.74 2.09
N CYS A 138 18.97 5.61 1.63
CA CYS A 138 18.25 5.46 0.37
C CYS A 138 17.57 4.08 0.21
N CYS A 139 17.00 3.53 1.29
CA CYS A 139 16.55 2.12 1.38
C CYS A 139 15.48 1.71 0.36
N TYR A 140 14.74 2.66 -0.23
CA TYR A 140 13.77 2.33 -1.26
C TYR A 140 14.33 2.65 -2.65
N ARG A 141 14.62 1.59 -3.42
CA ARG A 141 15.15 1.63 -4.81
C ARG A 141 16.44 2.44 -4.98
N GLY A 142 17.27 2.57 -3.94
CA GLY A 142 18.50 3.35 -3.99
C GLY A 142 18.28 4.86 -4.20
N SER A 143 17.04 5.35 -4.07
CA SER A 143 16.66 6.72 -4.38
C SER A 143 16.22 7.46 -3.12
N LYS A 144 16.92 8.56 -2.81
CA LYS A 144 16.61 9.42 -1.65
C LYS A 144 15.19 9.99 -1.74
N ILE A 145 14.78 10.46 -2.93
CA ILE A 145 13.46 11.08 -3.16
C ILE A 145 12.34 10.02 -3.01
N GLN A 146 12.49 8.83 -3.60
CA GLN A 146 11.51 7.77 -3.49
C GLN A 146 11.41 7.24 -2.06
N THR A 147 12.56 7.10 -1.38
CA THR A 147 12.59 6.72 0.03
C THR A 147 11.89 7.76 0.91
N LEU A 148 12.13 9.05 0.67
CA LEU A 148 11.46 10.12 1.40
C LEU A 148 9.93 10.06 1.21
N ALA A 149 9.44 9.82 0.01
CA ALA A 149 8.02 9.65 -0.25
C ALA A 149 7.42 8.48 0.57
N CYS A 150 8.10 7.34 0.63
CA CYS A 150 7.68 6.20 1.45
C CYS A 150 7.69 6.55 2.95
N VAL A 151 8.74 7.22 3.42
CA VAL A 151 8.87 7.66 4.83
C VAL A 151 7.77 8.63 5.20
N LEU A 152 7.51 9.65 4.37
CA LEU A 152 6.44 10.63 4.61
C LEU A 152 5.07 9.96 4.63
N SER A 153 4.81 9.02 3.71
CA SER A 153 3.58 8.25 3.71
C SER A 153 3.43 7.46 5.01
N THR A 154 4.43 6.68 5.40
CA THR A 154 4.38 5.88 6.63
C THR A 154 4.22 6.76 7.88
N ALA A 155 5.00 7.83 7.99
CA ALA A 155 4.95 8.76 9.13
C ALA A 155 3.59 9.43 9.24
N PHE A 156 3.06 9.99 8.16
CA PHE A 156 1.75 10.64 8.13
C PHE A 156 0.63 9.70 8.59
N HIS A 157 0.61 8.47 8.07
CA HIS A 157 -0.44 7.51 8.39
C HIS A 157 -0.31 6.90 9.80
N ARG A 158 0.91 6.84 10.34
CA ARG A 158 1.13 6.54 11.77
C ARG A 158 0.60 7.67 12.66
N MET A 159 0.91 8.92 12.33
CA MET A 159 0.44 10.10 13.10
C MET A 159 -1.08 10.21 13.12
N THR A 160 -1.76 9.90 12.02
CA THR A 160 -3.24 9.90 11.96
C THR A 160 -3.87 8.70 12.67
N GLY A 161 -3.07 7.72 13.07
CA GLY A 161 -3.52 6.49 13.71
C GLY A 161 -4.39 5.59 12.82
N ILE A 162 -4.36 5.79 11.48
CA ILE A 162 -5.21 5.00 10.57
C ILE A 162 -4.85 3.52 10.59
N TYR A 163 -3.58 3.18 10.71
CA TYR A 163 -3.12 1.80 10.76
C TYR A 163 -3.62 1.04 12.01
N GLY A 164 -3.89 1.70 13.12
CA GLY A 164 -4.50 1.09 14.31
C GLY A 164 -6.01 0.85 14.20
N LYS A 165 -6.62 1.15 13.05
CA LYS A 165 -8.07 1.07 12.82
C LYS A 165 -8.47 0.07 11.74
N ILE A 166 -7.56 -0.81 11.37
CA ILE A 166 -7.74 -1.86 10.38
C ILE A 166 -7.34 -3.21 11.00
N ASN A 167 -7.86 -4.29 10.43
CA ASN A 167 -7.52 -5.65 10.84
C ASN A 167 -6.38 -6.18 9.97
N TYR A 168 -5.53 -7.02 10.54
CA TYR A 168 -4.36 -7.56 9.85
C TYR A 168 -4.41 -9.08 9.72
N ILE A 169 -3.97 -9.58 8.57
CA ILE A 169 -3.59 -10.97 8.35
C ILE A 169 -2.10 -10.98 8.07
N CYS A 170 -1.32 -11.66 8.92
CA CYS A 170 0.11 -11.87 8.68
C CYS A 170 0.29 -13.22 7.99
N LEU A 171 0.97 -13.21 6.84
CA LEU A 171 1.42 -14.43 6.19
C LEU A 171 2.81 -14.76 6.76
N THR A 172 2.93 -15.92 7.33
CA THR A 172 4.20 -16.47 7.86
C THR A 172 4.84 -17.38 6.82
#